data_a43ab5ea453d2acd282eadbc6e50a056
#
_entry.id   a43ab5ea453d2acd282eadbc6e50a056
#
_cell.length_a   1.000
_cell.length_b   1.000
_cell.length_c   1.000
_cell.angle_alpha   90.00
_cell.angle_beta   90.00
_cell.angle_gamma   90.00
#
_symmetry.space_group_name_H-M   'P 1'
#
loop_
_entity.id
_entity.type
_entity.pdbx_description
1 polymer ?
#
loop_
_entity_poly.entity_id
_entity_poly.type
_entity_poly.pdbx_seq_one_letter_code
_entity_poly.pdbx_strand_id
1 'polypeptide(L)'
;MIDYSKLTKHLPEHVYVQILDVVIKYQINTPMRLAHFLAQCHHESAGFKLVEENLNYSAEGLLKTFKKYFTPEQANEYAHNKVKIASRVYANRMGNGDEASQEGWLYRGRGYIQLTGKDNYSALNDQLP
;
A
#
# COMPACT_ATOMS: atom_id res chain seq x y z
N MET A 1 0.24 24.16 -20.83
CA MET A 1 0.59 23.85 -19.41
C MET A 1 -0.67 23.48 -18.67
N ILE A 2 -0.61 22.45 -17.81
CA ILE A 2 -1.76 22.04 -17.01
C ILE A 2 -1.99 23.03 -15.88
N ASP A 3 -3.23 23.45 -15.72
CA ASP A 3 -3.65 24.21 -14.54
C ASP A 3 -4.09 23.25 -13.44
N TYR A 4 -3.14 22.88 -12.59
CA TYR A 4 -3.39 21.92 -11.51
C TYR A 4 -4.40 22.41 -10.46
N SER A 5 -4.65 23.73 -10.39
CA SER A 5 -5.63 24.28 -9.43
C SER A 5 -7.03 23.75 -9.65
N LYS A 6 -7.35 23.32 -10.86
CA LYS A 6 -8.65 22.73 -11.20
C LYS A 6 -8.89 21.38 -10.50
N LEU A 7 -7.83 20.71 -10.07
CA LEU A 7 -7.94 19.44 -9.34
C LEU A 7 -8.62 19.60 -7.97
N THR A 8 -8.59 20.79 -7.38
CA THR A 8 -9.24 21.06 -6.10
C THR A 8 -10.74 20.79 -6.11
N LYS A 9 -11.37 20.82 -7.30
CA LYS A 9 -12.79 20.52 -7.47
C LYS A 9 -13.11 19.02 -7.47
N HIS A 10 -12.08 18.18 -7.65
CA HIS A 10 -12.24 16.75 -7.88
C HIS A 10 -11.54 15.89 -6.84
N LEU A 11 -10.64 16.46 -6.06
CA LEU A 11 -9.85 15.75 -5.05
C LEU A 11 -10.07 16.35 -3.66
N PRO A 12 -10.11 15.51 -2.61
CA PRO A 12 -10.03 16.02 -1.24
C PRO A 12 -8.77 16.88 -1.05
N GLU A 13 -8.85 17.91 -0.20
CA GLU A 13 -7.75 18.85 0.01
C GLU A 13 -6.44 18.13 0.41
N HIS A 14 -6.50 17.19 1.33
CA HIS A 14 -5.32 16.45 1.78
C HIS A 14 -4.68 15.61 0.66
N VAL A 15 -5.47 15.12 -0.28
CA VAL A 15 -4.98 14.38 -1.46
C VAL A 15 -4.36 15.36 -2.46
N TYR A 16 -5.03 16.47 -2.72
CA TYR A 16 -4.53 17.50 -3.64
C TYR A 16 -3.14 18.00 -3.26
N VAL A 17 -2.94 18.33 -1.98
CA VAL A 17 -1.65 18.82 -1.48
C VAL A 17 -0.54 17.79 -1.69
N GLN A 18 -0.80 16.53 -1.36
CA GLN A 18 0.18 15.45 -1.54
C GLN A 18 0.51 15.17 -3.01
N ILE A 19 -0.51 15.16 -3.87
CA ILE A 19 -0.36 14.85 -5.29
C ILE A 19 0.34 15.99 -6.04
N LEU A 20 0.08 17.23 -5.69
CA LEU A 20 0.66 18.37 -6.38
C LEU A 20 2.18 18.33 -6.41
N ASP A 21 2.82 18.05 -5.28
CA ASP A 21 4.28 17.94 -5.19
C ASP A 21 4.81 16.81 -6.08
N VAL A 22 4.11 15.68 -6.09
CA VAL A 22 4.50 14.50 -6.89
C VAL A 22 4.39 14.80 -8.39
N VAL A 23 3.26 15.35 -8.84
CA VAL A 23 3.07 15.62 -10.28
C VAL A 23 4.03 16.65 -10.83
N ILE A 24 4.42 17.63 -10.02
CA ILE A 24 5.41 18.63 -10.40
C ILE A 24 6.80 17.99 -10.45
N LYS A 25 7.20 17.30 -9.38
CA LYS A 25 8.53 16.69 -9.25
C LYS A 25 8.82 15.67 -10.35
N TYR A 26 7.85 14.83 -10.68
CA TYR A 26 8.02 13.75 -11.65
C TYR A 26 7.49 14.08 -13.04
N GLN A 27 7.22 15.37 -13.31
CA GLN A 27 6.82 15.87 -14.62
C GLN A 27 5.58 15.15 -15.20
N ILE A 28 4.59 14.91 -14.36
CA ILE A 28 3.29 14.41 -14.80
C ILE A 28 2.50 15.59 -15.36
N ASN A 29 2.90 16.05 -16.54
CA ASN A 29 2.60 17.38 -17.07
C ASN A 29 1.76 17.40 -18.34
N THR A 30 1.23 16.26 -18.77
CA THR A 30 0.25 16.20 -19.85
C THR A 30 -1.10 15.74 -19.30
N PRO A 31 -2.24 16.18 -19.89
CA PRO A 31 -3.55 15.73 -19.46
C PRO A 31 -3.70 14.22 -19.44
N MET A 32 -3.13 13.53 -20.42
CA MET A 32 -3.18 12.07 -20.53
C MET A 32 -2.41 11.40 -19.38
N ARG A 33 -1.18 11.84 -19.12
CA ARG A 33 -0.37 11.30 -18.02
C ARG A 33 -1.04 11.51 -16.67
N LEU A 34 -1.55 12.71 -16.44
CA LEU A 34 -2.24 13.07 -15.21
C LEU A 34 -3.50 12.22 -15.01
N ALA A 35 -4.31 12.06 -16.05
CA ALA A 35 -5.53 11.26 -15.99
C ALA A 35 -5.23 9.79 -15.65
N HIS A 36 -4.25 9.19 -16.29
CA HIS A 36 -3.84 7.80 -16.00
C HIS A 36 -3.27 7.65 -14.59
N PHE A 37 -2.43 8.58 -14.16
CA PHE A 37 -1.87 8.56 -12.80
C PHE A 37 -2.96 8.64 -11.74
N LEU A 38 -3.86 9.59 -11.85
CA LEU A 38 -4.96 9.77 -10.90
C LEU A 38 -5.95 8.61 -10.91
N ALA A 39 -6.29 8.10 -12.09
CA ALA A 39 -7.19 6.96 -12.23
C ALA A 39 -6.61 5.72 -11.55
N GLN A 40 -5.33 5.45 -11.72
CA GLN A 40 -4.66 4.32 -11.09
C GLN A 40 -4.61 4.47 -9.57
N CYS A 41 -4.22 5.63 -9.07
CA CYS A 41 -4.20 5.91 -7.63
C CYS A 41 -5.60 5.79 -7.01
N HIS A 42 -6.63 6.29 -7.68
CA HIS A 42 -8.02 6.22 -7.23
C HIS A 42 -8.50 4.77 -7.15
N HIS A 43 -8.23 3.98 -8.19
CA HIS A 43 -8.63 2.58 -8.25
C HIS A 43 -7.98 1.74 -7.15
N GLU A 44 -6.66 1.86 -7.00
CA GLU A 44 -5.88 1.05 -6.04
C GLU A 44 -6.09 1.45 -4.58
N SER A 45 -6.59 2.66 -4.34
CA SER A 45 -6.77 3.20 -2.98
C SER A 45 -8.23 3.32 -2.54
N ALA A 46 -9.17 2.68 -3.25
CA ALA A 46 -10.61 2.82 -2.98
C ALA A 46 -11.05 4.29 -2.90
N GLY A 47 -10.71 5.09 -3.92
CA GLY A 47 -11.05 6.50 -3.99
C GLY A 47 -10.19 7.39 -3.10
N PHE A 48 -8.89 7.11 -3.00
CA PHE A 48 -7.90 7.81 -2.15
C PHE A 48 -8.15 7.66 -0.65
N LYS A 49 -8.83 6.59 -0.24
CA LYS A 49 -9.14 6.33 1.18
C LYS A 49 -8.13 5.42 1.85
N LEU A 50 -7.59 4.43 1.10
CA LEU A 50 -6.69 3.43 1.63
C LEU A 50 -5.24 3.80 1.32
N VAL A 51 -4.46 4.08 2.35
CA VAL A 51 -3.02 4.39 2.26
C VAL A 51 -2.15 3.32 2.90
N GLU A 52 -2.75 2.40 3.66
CA GLU A 52 -2.10 1.21 4.22
C GLU A 52 -3.00 0.00 4.03
N GLU A 53 -2.38 -1.17 3.85
CA GLU A 53 -3.11 -2.43 3.81
C GLU A 53 -3.86 -2.66 5.14
N ASN A 54 -5.13 -3.06 5.04
CA ASN A 54 -5.90 -3.42 6.23
C ASN A 54 -5.54 -4.85 6.67
N LEU A 55 -4.78 -4.95 7.75
CA LEU A 55 -4.33 -6.22 8.34
C LEU A 55 -5.08 -6.59 9.61
N ASN A 56 -6.18 -5.91 9.91
CA ASN A 56 -7.00 -6.21 11.06
C ASN A 56 -8.00 -7.32 10.75
N TYR A 57 -7.56 -8.57 10.93
CA TYR A 57 -8.37 -9.76 10.66
C TYR A 57 -8.79 -10.45 11.94
N SER A 58 -10.05 -10.93 11.98
CA SER A 58 -10.53 -11.89 12.98
C SER A 58 -9.94 -13.27 12.68
N ALA A 59 -10.05 -14.20 13.64
CA ALA A 59 -9.65 -15.60 13.43
C ALA A 59 -10.35 -16.21 12.21
N GLU A 60 -11.64 -15.98 12.07
CA GLU A 60 -12.44 -16.45 10.94
C GLU A 60 -11.95 -15.81 9.62
N GLY A 61 -11.68 -14.50 9.63
CA GLY A 61 -11.14 -13.78 8.48
C GLY A 61 -9.78 -14.31 8.05
N LEU A 62 -8.89 -14.67 8.99
CA LEU A 62 -7.59 -15.27 8.68
C LEU A 62 -7.73 -16.63 8.02
N LEU A 63 -8.61 -17.47 8.51
CA LEU A 63 -8.86 -18.80 7.93
C LEU A 63 -9.52 -18.72 6.55
N LYS A 64 -10.31 -17.69 6.31
CA LYS A 64 -10.95 -17.47 5.01
C LYS A 64 -9.98 -16.89 3.98
N THR A 65 -9.22 -15.88 4.36
CA THR A 65 -8.36 -15.11 3.43
C THR A 65 -6.95 -15.70 3.30
N PHE A 66 -6.40 -16.19 4.40
CA PHE A 66 -5.01 -16.68 4.48
C PHE A 66 -4.95 -18.13 4.97
N LYS A 67 -5.89 -18.96 4.56
CA LYS A 67 -6.03 -20.37 4.96
C LYS A 67 -4.71 -21.15 4.91
N LYS A 68 -3.86 -20.86 3.93
CA LYS A 68 -2.56 -21.53 3.73
C LYS A 68 -1.60 -21.31 4.90
N TYR A 69 -1.75 -20.21 5.63
CA TYR A 69 -0.77 -19.75 6.63
C TYR A 69 -1.20 -20.02 8.07
N PHE A 70 -2.44 -20.39 8.33
CA PHE A 70 -2.97 -20.51 9.68
C PHE A 70 -3.75 -21.81 9.90
N THR A 71 -3.44 -22.50 11.04
CA THR A 71 -4.35 -23.47 11.63
C THR A 71 -5.42 -22.74 12.45
N PRO A 72 -6.55 -23.39 12.84
CA PRO A 72 -7.56 -22.74 13.68
C PRO A 72 -6.99 -22.17 14.98
N GLU A 73 -6.08 -22.88 15.66
CA GLU A 73 -5.44 -22.42 16.89
C GLU A 73 -4.57 -21.19 16.62
N GLN A 74 -3.79 -21.21 15.54
CA GLN A 74 -2.93 -20.09 15.16
C GLN A 74 -3.75 -18.87 14.75
N ALA A 75 -4.86 -19.05 14.06
CA ALA A 75 -5.75 -17.96 13.70
C ALA A 75 -6.31 -17.26 14.96
N ASN A 76 -6.67 -18.00 16.00
CA ASN A 76 -7.10 -17.43 17.27
C ASN A 76 -5.97 -16.64 17.96
N GLU A 77 -4.75 -17.17 17.93
CA GLU A 77 -3.59 -16.51 18.52
C GLU A 77 -3.22 -15.21 17.80
N TYR A 78 -3.32 -15.20 16.47
CA TYR A 78 -2.91 -14.06 15.63
C TYR A 78 -4.03 -13.04 15.41
N ALA A 79 -5.27 -13.38 15.69
CA ALA A 79 -6.43 -12.52 15.44
C ALA A 79 -6.21 -11.10 15.95
N HIS A 80 -6.53 -10.12 15.13
CA HIS A 80 -6.41 -8.68 15.42
C HIS A 80 -4.99 -8.18 15.76
N ASN A 81 -3.97 -9.01 15.54
CA ASN A 81 -2.57 -8.59 15.69
C ASN A 81 -1.94 -8.34 14.33
N LYS A 82 -2.02 -7.11 13.87
CA LYS A 82 -1.55 -6.69 12.53
C LYS A 82 -0.09 -7.04 12.29
N VAL A 83 0.78 -6.80 13.27
CA VAL A 83 2.23 -7.06 13.18
C VAL A 83 2.50 -8.55 12.97
N LYS A 84 1.92 -9.40 13.80
CA LYS A 84 2.09 -10.85 13.69
C LYS A 84 1.52 -11.40 12.39
N ILE A 85 0.34 -10.93 11.99
CA ILE A 85 -0.32 -11.37 10.75
C ILE A 85 0.56 -11.05 9.54
N ALA A 86 0.99 -9.81 9.38
CA ALA A 86 1.83 -9.41 8.26
C ALA A 86 3.18 -10.12 8.27
N SER A 87 3.81 -10.24 9.44
CA SER A 87 5.10 -10.92 9.58
C SER A 87 5.04 -12.38 9.12
N ARG A 88 3.93 -13.06 9.37
CA ARG A 88 3.73 -14.46 8.96
C ARG A 88 3.31 -14.60 7.50
N VAL A 89 2.31 -13.85 7.07
CA VAL A 89 1.74 -13.97 5.72
C VAL A 89 2.76 -13.61 4.64
N TYR A 90 3.56 -12.59 4.88
CA TYR A 90 4.55 -12.10 3.93
C TYR A 90 5.98 -12.54 4.20
N ALA A 91 6.17 -13.47 5.15
CA ALA A 91 7.49 -14.06 5.43
C ALA A 91 8.07 -14.75 4.19
N ASN A 92 9.36 -14.52 3.97
CA ASN A 92 10.11 -15.15 2.87
C ASN A 92 9.54 -14.86 1.47
N ARG A 93 8.81 -13.77 1.32
CA ARG A 93 8.21 -13.35 0.05
C ARG A 93 8.71 -11.95 -0.31
N MET A 94 8.84 -11.67 -1.61
CA MET A 94 9.20 -10.35 -2.13
C MET A 94 10.46 -9.77 -1.47
N GLY A 95 11.43 -10.62 -1.17
CA GLY A 95 12.68 -10.25 -0.52
C GLY A 95 12.61 -10.07 1.00
N ASN A 96 11.43 -10.24 1.61
CA ASN A 96 11.31 -10.20 3.07
C ASN A 96 12.03 -11.39 3.71
N GLY A 97 12.56 -11.18 4.91
CA GLY A 97 13.08 -12.25 5.76
C GLY A 97 11.95 -13.12 6.35
N ASP A 98 12.31 -13.98 7.30
CA ASP A 98 11.37 -14.88 7.98
C ASP A 98 10.38 -14.12 8.88
N GLU A 99 9.48 -14.86 9.50
CA GLU A 99 8.47 -14.27 10.41
C GLU A 99 9.11 -13.50 11.56
N ALA A 100 10.21 -14.01 12.12
CA ALA A 100 10.91 -13.39 13.26
C ALA A 100 11.54 -12.04 12.87
N SER A 101 11.91 -11.85 11.61
CA SER A 101 12.45 -10.57 11.12
C SER A 101 11.43 -9.43 11.17
N GLN A 102 10.13 -9.74 11.15
CA GLN A 102 9.03 -8.79 11.03
C GLN A 102 9.09 -7.93 9.74
N GLU A 103 9.85 -8.35 8.75
CA GLU A 103 9.95 -7.61 7.50
C GLU A 103 8.64 -7.61 6.71
N GLY A 104 7.80 -8.65 6.86
CA GLY A 104 6.44 -8.65 6.30
C GLY A 104 5.59 -7.49 6.81
N TRP A 105 5.72 -7.13 8.06
CA TRP A 105 5.09 -5.95 8.63
C TRP A 105 5.81 -4.65 8.24
N LEU A 106 7.14 -4.64 8.34
CA LEU A 106 7.95 -3.45 8.04
C LEU A 106 7.72 -2.96 6.60
N TYR A 107 7.63 -3.88 5.65
CA TYR A 107 7.41 -3.58 4.23
C TYR A 107 5.98 -3.90 3.78
N ARG A 108 5.00 -3.69 4.64
CA ARG A 108 3.58 -3.88 4.32
C ARG A 108 3.10 -2.92 3.25
N GLY A 109 1.99 -3.27 2.60
CA GLY A 109 1.38 -2.44 1.57
C GLY A 109 1.03 -1.04 2.07
N ARG A 110 1.62 -0.02 1.45
CA ARG A 110 1.40 1.40 1.77
C ARG A 110 1.33 2.25 0.51
N GLY A 111 0.69 3.40 0.65
CA GLY A 111 0.51 4.36 -0.43
C GLY A 111 -0.70 4.05 -1.31
N TYR A 112 -1.03 4.97 -2.22
CA TYR A 112 -2.20 4.82 -3.08
C TYR A 112 -2.08 3.65 -4.08
N ILE A 113 -0.86 3.20 -4.40
CA ILE A 113 -0.59 2.06 -5.29
C ILE A 113 -0.24 0.79 -4.50
N GLN A 114 -0.19 0.86 -3.18
CA GLN A 114 0.07 -0.27 -2.28
C GLN A 114 1.41 -0.95 -2.57
N LEU A 115 2.50 -0.18 -2.49
CA LEU A 115 3.86 -0.71 -2.56
C LEU A 115 4.08 -1.69 -1.41
N THR A 116 4.44 -2.94 -1.74
CA THR A 116 4.57 -4.05 -0.78
C THR A 116 5.85 -4.83 -1.04
N GLY A 117 6.51 -5.25 0.05
CA GLY A 117 7.66 -6.13 0.01
C GLY A 117 9.00 -5.41 -0.04
N LYS A 118 10.01 -5.99 0.62
CA LYS A 118 11.34 -5.41 0.76
C LYS A 118 11.99 -5.08 -0.58
N ASP A 119 11.92 -5.99 -1.54
CA ASP A 119 12.54 -5.78 -2.86
C ASP A 119 11.93 -4.58 -3.59
N ASN A 120 10.61 -4.42 -3.50
CA ASN A 120 9.91 -3.30 -4.14
C ASN A 120 10.22 -1.96 -3.47
N TYR A 121 10.32 -1.93 -2.13
CA TYR A 121 10.74 -0.73 -1.41
C TYR A 121 12.18 -0.36 -1.76
N SER A 122 13.09 -1.34 -1.83
CA SER A 122 14.49 -1.10 -2.19
C SER A 122 14.62 -0.60 -3.63
N ALA A 123 13.92 -1.21 -4.58
CA ALA A 123 13.93 -0.79 -5.98
C ALA A 123 13.42 0.64 -6.15
N LEU A 124 12.36 1.01 -5.45
CA LEU A 124 11.84 2.39 -5.48
C LEU A 124 12.84 3.36 -4.85
N ASN A 125 13.43 3.02 -3.71
CA ASN A 125 14.42 3.86 -3.04
C ASN A 125 15.62 4.15 -3.94
N ASP A 126 16.09 3.17 -4.70
CA ASP A 126 17.21 3.33 -5.63
C ASP A 126 16.90 4.28 -6.79
N GLN A 127 15.63 4.49 -7.11
CA GLN A 127 15.18 5.40 -8.17
C GLN A 127 14.86 6.81 -7.67
N LEU A 128 14.78 7.01 -6.36
CA LEU A 128 14.50 8.34 -5.79
C LEU A 128 15.75 9.21 -5.80
N PRO A 129 15.61 10.50 -6.15
CA PRO A 129 16.71 11.45 -6.11
C PRO A 129 17.18 11.74 -4.70
#